data_f09374d34c1adb6415ec422d748e72b4
#
_entry.id   f09374d34c1adb6415ec422d748e72b4
#
_cell.length_a   1.000
_cell.length_b   1.000
_cell.length_c   1.000
_cell.angle_alpha   90.00
_cell.angle_beta   90.00
_cell.angle_gamma   90.00
#
_symmetry.space_group_name_H-M   'P 1'
#
loop_
_entity.id
_entity.type
_entity.pdbx_description
1 polymer ?
#
loop_
_entity_poly.entity_id
_entity_poly.type
_entity_poly.pdbx_seq_one_letter_code
_entity_poly.pdbx_strand_id
1 'polypeptide(L)'
;MEADVNQNSSYPSINTPAVLLNLDQLEANIRDIQKAANEAGVKLRPHTKIHECVEIAKMQVAAGACGIEVGPIEQVEHMVEGGLDDVVVAHPFYGKHKFEMLKSFLHVASFVGG
;
A
#
# COMPACT_ATOMS: atom_id res chain seq x y z
N MET A 1 12.96 31.27 -16.64
CA MET A 1 12.11 31.52 -15.47
C MET A 1 12.04 30.32 -14.56
N GLU A 2 11.56 29.22 -15.06
CA GLU A 2 11.44 27.98 -14.29
C GLU A 2 12.81 27.43 -13.88
N ALA A 3 13.80 27.52 -14.77
CA ALA A 3 15.17 27.10 -14.48
C ALA A 3 15.77 27.83 -13.29
N ASP A 4 15.49 29.13 -13.16
CA ASP A 4 16.04 29.94 -12.06
C ASP A 4 15.45 29.54 -10.71
N VAL A 5 14.16 29.20 -10.67
CA VAL A 5 13.47 28.73 -9.45
C VAL A 5 14.09 27.43 -8.97
N ASN A 6 14.47 26.54 -9.89
CA ASN A 6 14.96 25.20 -9.57
C ASN A 6 16.48 25.13 -9.36
N GLN A 7 17.25 26.12 -9.76
CA GLN A 7 18.71 26.10 -9.68
C GLN A 7 19.24 25.93 -8.26
N ASN A 8 18.54 26.47 -7.27
CA ASN A 8 18.93 26.39 -5.86
C ASN A 8 18.20 25.28 -5.10
N SER A 9 17.39 24.50 -5.80
CA SER A 9 16.64 23.39 -5.20
C SER A 9 17.46 22.11 -5.20
N SER A 10 17.33 21.30 -4.15
CA SER A 10 17.85 19.94 -4.12
C SER A 10 17.12 19.02 -5.11
N TYR A 11 15.97 19.43 -5.63
CA TYR A 11 15.10 18.65 -6.52
C TYR A 11 14.70 19.44 -7.77
N PRO A 12 15.66 19.88 -8.58
CA PRO A 12 15.37 20.83 -9.68
C PRO A 12 14.51 20.26 -10.81
N SER A 13 14.44 18.92 -10.94
CA SER A 13 13.67 18.27 -12.01
C SER A 13 12.25 17.90 -11.61
N ILE A 14 11.81 18.24 -10.40
CA ILE A 14 10.48 17.89 -9.90
C ILE A 14 9.52 19.05 -10.08
N ASN A 15 8.40 18.78 -10.73
CA ASN A 15 7.30 19.73 -10.85
C ASN A 15 6.57 19.90 -9.53
N THR A 16 6.15 21.12 -9.23
CA THR A 16 5.41 21.43 -8.02
C THR A 16 3.92 21.70 -8.34
N PRO A 17 2.99 21.37 -7.41
CA PRO A 17 3.25 20.75 -6.10
C PRO A 17 3.63 19.28 -6.22
N ALA A 18 4.45 18.79 -5.27
CA ALA A 18 4.88 17.40 -5.23
C ALA A 18 5.00 16.92 -3.78
N VAL A 19 4.72 15.64 -3.57
CA VAL A 19 4.97 14.96 -2.30
C VAL A 19 6.27 14.18 -2.44
N LEU A 20 7.20 14.42 -1.53
CA LEU A 20 8.49 13.75 -1.52
C LEU A 20 8.53 12.70 -0.41
N LEU A 21 9.12 11.56 -0.72
CA LEU A 21 9.28 10.46 0.20
C LEU A 21 10.74 10.27 0.55
N ASN A 22 11.05 10.27 1.85
CA ASN A 22 12.40 9.94 2.31
C ASN A 22 12.51 8.41 2.38
N LEU A 23 13.25 7.81 1.46
CA LEU A 23 13.36 6.35 1.37
C LEU A 23 14.02 5.73 2.59
N ASP A 24 15.05 6.35 3.14
CA ASP A 24 15.75 5.82 4.32
C ASP A 24 14.79 5.75 5.51
N GLN A 25 13.99 6.78 5.70
CA GLN A 25 12.99 6.82 6.76
C GLN A 25 11.87 5.80 6.52
N LEU A 26 11.41 5.68 5.28
CA LEU A 26 10.40 4.68 4.92
C LEU A 26 10.89 3.26 5.22
N GLU A 27 12.08 2.93 4.80
CA GLU A 27 12.66 1.60 5.02
C GLU A 27 12.84 1.32 6.52
N ALA A 28 13.29 2.33 7.28
CA ALA A 28 13.43 2.20 8.72
C ALA A 28 12.07 1.96 9.40
N ASN A 29 11.04 2.71 9.01
CA ASN A 29 9.70 2.56 9.56
C ASN A 29 9.11 1.17 9.28
N ILE A 30 9.25 0.70 8.04
CA ILE A 30 8.78 -0.63 7.64
C ILE A 30 9.48 -1.71 8.46
N ARG A 31 10.81 -1.62 8.56
CA ARG A 31 11.61 -2.57 9.33
C ARG A 31 11.24 -2.60 10.80
N ASP A 32 11.07 -1.43 11.42
CA ASP A 32 10.82 -1.33 12.85
C ASP A 32 9.45 -1.91 13.23
N ILE A 33 8.42 -1.64 12.44
CA ILE A 33 7.07 -2.19 12.67
C ILE A 33 7.07 -3.71 12.46
N GLN A 34 7.72 -4.19 11.39
CA GLN A 34 7.80 -5.63 11.13
C GLN A 34 8.57 -6.35 12.24
N LYS A 35 9.66 -5.75 12.73
CA LYS A 35 10.43 -6.29 13.84
C LYS A 35 9.57 -6.41 15.10
N ALA A 36 8.80 -5.38 15.42
CA ALA A 36 7.91 -5.40 16.58
C ALA A 36 6.88 -6.53 16.47
N ALA A 37 6.29 -6.74 15.29
CA ALA A 37 5.35 -7.84 15.06
C ALA A 37 6.03 -9.20 15.23
N ASN A 38 7.24 -9.36 14.69
CA ASN A 38 8.01 -10.59 14.80
C ASN A 38 8.36 -10.91 16.26
N GLU A 39 8.78 -9.92 17.02
CA GLU A 39 9.09 -10.07 18.44
C GLU A 39 7.85 -10.42 19.27
N ALA A 40 6.70 -9.90 18.90
CA ALA A 40 5.42 -10.21 19.53
C ALA A 40 4.85 -11.57 19.11
N GLY A 41 5.44 -12.22 18.10
CA GLY A 41 4.96 -13.51 17.60
C GLY A 41 3.65 -13.41 16.83
N VAL A 42 3.34 -12.25 16.24
CA VAL A 42 2.12 -12.03 15.45
C VAL A 42 2.45 -11.72 14.01
N LYS A 43 1.50 -12.00 13.13
CA LYS A 43 1.62 -11.63 11.72
C LYS A 43 1.18 -10.19 11.52
N LEU A 44 1.92 -9.46 10.69
CA LEU A 44 1.57 -8.09 10.31
C LEU A 44 0.89 -8.07 8.95
N ARG A 45 -0.24 -7.36 8.88
CA ARG A 45 -0.94 -7.08 7.62
C ARG A 45 -1.14 -5.57 7.53
N PRO A 46 -0.23 -4.85 6.86
CA PRO A 46 -0.32 -3.39 6.77
C PRO A 46 -1.53 -2.94 5.97
N HIS A 47 -2.19 -1.89 6.45
CA HIS A 47 -3.23 -1.22 5.70
C HIS A 47 -2.62 -0.21 4.73
N THR A 48 -3.02 -0.26 3.47
CA THR A 48 -2.43 0.57 2.41
C THR A 48 -3.20 1.84 2.09
N LYS A 49 -4.27 2.13 2.83
CA LYS A 49 -5.17 3.26 2.52
C LYS A 49 -4.48 4.64 2.53
N ILE A 50 -3.39 4.78 3.26
CA ILE A 50 -2.69 6.07 3.38
C ILE A 50 -1.81 6.33 2.16
N HIS A 51 -1.06 5.32 1.72
CA HIS A 51 -0.13 5.53 0.59
C HIS A 51 -0.69 5.07 -0.75
N GLU A 52 -1.55 4.06 -0.78
CA GLU A 52 -2.13 3.48 -2.01
C GLU A 52 -1.09 3.16 -3.09
N CYS A 53 0.12 2.83 -2.68
CA CYS A 53 1.28 2.67 -3.56
C CYS A 53 1.71 1.21 -3.59
N VAL A 54 1.70 0.63 -4.79
CA VAL A 54 2.09 -0.78 -5.00
C VAL A 54 3.53 -1.02 -4.56
N GLU A 55 4.44 -0.11 -4.89
CA GLU A 55 5.86 -0.25 -4.56
C GLU A 55 6.09 -0.28 -3.04
N ILE A 56 5.39 0.58 -2.29
CA ILE A 56 5.47 0.58 -0.82
C ILE A 56 4.87 -0.71 -0.26
N ALA A 57 3.72 -1.13 -0.77
CA ALA A 57 3.09 -2.38 -0.36
C ALA A 57 4.02 -3.58 -0.57
N LYS A 58 4.71 -3.63 -1.69
CA LYS A 58 5.71 -4.68 -1.97
C LYS A 58 6.89 -4.63 -1.01
N MET A 59 7.35 -3.44 -0.63
CA MET A 59 8.40 -3.29 0.38
C MET A 59 7.95 -3.85 1.73
N GLN A 60 6.70 -3.61 2.11
CA GLN A 60 6.13 -4.12 3.35
C GLN A 60 6.07 -5.66 3.34
N VAL A 61 5.62 -6.25 2.25
CA VAL A 61 5.58 -7.71 2.10
C VAL A 61 6.99 -8.31 2.07
N ALA A 62 7.93 -7.68 1.35
CA ALA A 62 9.32 -8.11 1.32
C ALA A 62 9.98 -8.06 2.69
N ALA A 63 9.57 -7.15 3.56
CA ALA A 63 10.07 -7.06 4.93
C ALA A 63 9.49 -8.14 5.86
N GLY A 64 8.44 -8.84 5.44
CA GLY A 64 7.87 -9.96 6.20
C GLY A 64 6.38 -9.88 6.49
N ALA A 65 5.68 -8.88 5.98
CA ALA A 65 4.22 -8.81 6.14
C ALA A 65 3.56 -10.02 5.47
N CYS A 66 2.46 -10.50 6.06
CA CYS A 66 1.75 -11.68 5.54
C CYS A 66 0.87 -11.39 4.31
N GLY A 67 0.72 -10.14 3.96
CA GLY A 67 -0.11 -9.62 2.89
C GLY A 67 -0.43 -8.17 3.18
N ILE A 68 -1.42 -7.62 2.53
CA ILE A 68 -1.84 -6.23 2.73
C ILE A 68 -3.34 -6.16 3.02
N GLU A 69 -3.76 -5.01 3.52
CA GLU A 69 -5.15 -4.67 3.68
C GLU A 69 -5.44 -3.41 2.87
N VAL A 70 -6.52 -3.43 2.09
CA VAL A 70 -6.99 -2.25 1.36
C VAL A 70 -8.26 -1.71 2.03
N GLY A 71 -8.57 -0.45 1.79
CA GLY A 71 -9.82 0.13 2.25
C GLY A 71 -10.99 -0.35 1.40
N PRO A 72 -11.45 0.45 0.44
CA PRO A 72 -12.55 0.04 -0.43
C PRO A 72 -12.13 -1.05 -1.42
N ILE A 73 -13.11 -1.84 -1.83
CA ILE A 73 -12.88 -2.96 -2.74
C ILE A 73 -12.28 -2.52 -4.09
N GLU A 74 -12.54 -1.29 -4.49
CA GLU A 74 -12.01 -0.73 -5.74
C GLU A 74 -10.49 -0.65 -5.77
N GLN A 75 -9.83 -0.69 -4.60
CA GLN A 75 -8.37 -0.69 -4.52
C GLN A 75 -7.75 -2.07 -4.75
N VAL A 76 -8.54 -3.14 -4.73
CA VAL A 76 -8.04 -4.51 -4.91
C VAL A 76 -7.38 -4.68 -6.27
N GLU A 77 -8.06 -4.25 -7.33
CA GLU A 77 -7.58 -4.40 -8.69
C GLU A 77 -6.19 -3.80 -8.87
N HIS A 78 -6.01 -2.56 -8.42
CA HIS A 78 -4.73 -1.86 -8.49
C HIS A 78 -3.59 -2.64 -7.81
N MET A 79 -3.85 -3.14 -6.62
CA MET A 79 -2.84 -3.89 -5.86
C MET A 79 -2.55 -5.25 -6.48
N VAL A 80 -3.58 -5.97 -6.93
CA VAL A 80 -3.43 -7.28 -7.55
C VAL A 80 -2.69 -7.17 -8.89
N GLU A 81 -3.03 -6.20 -9.72
CA GLU A 81 -2.32 -5.94 -10.97
C GLU A 81 -0.85 -5.58 -10.72
N GLY A 82 -0.57 -4.92 -9.61
CA GLY A 82 0.79 -4.61 -9.18
C GLY A 82 1.57 -5.79 -8.64
N GLY A 83 0.94 -6.95 -8.44
CA GLY A 83 1.61 -8.18 -8.00
C GLY A 83 1.38 -8.59 -6.55
N LEU A 84 0.49 -7.93 -5.82
CA LEU A 84 0.12 -8.35 -4.47
C LEU A 84 -0.87 -9.52 -4.58
N ASP A 85 -0.61 -10.60 -3.86
CA ASP A 85 -1.37 -11.86 -3.98
C ASP A 85 -2.09 -12.28 -2.70
N ASP A 86 -2.05 -11.47 -1.67
CA ASP A 86 -2.79 -11.70 -0.42
C ASP A 86 -3.34 -10.37 0.07
N VAL A 87 -4.60 -10.09 -0.27
CA VAL A 87 -5.26 -8.81 -0.04
C VAL A 87 -6.53 -9.01 0.76
N VAL A 88 -6.68 -8.24 1.83
CA VAL A 88 -7.91 -8.20 2.62
C VAL A 88 -8.62 -6.87 2.38
N VAL A 89 -9.92 -6.91 2.13
CA VAL A 89 -10.77 -5.73 2.00
C VAL A 89 -11.35 -5.38 3.37
N ALA A 90 -10.99 -4.22 3.89
CA ALA A 90 -11.39 -3.81 5.24
C ALA A 90 -12.73 -3.08 5.28
N HIS A 91 -13.01 -2.24 4.30
CA HIS A 91 -14.25 -1.46 4.30
C HIS A 91 -15.45 -2.32 3.92
N PRO A 92 -16.56 -2.20 4.64
CA PRO A 92 -17.78 -2.85 4.22
C PRO A 92 -18.24 -2.30 2.88
N PHE A 93 -18.88 -3.14 2.10
CA PHE A 93 -19.43 -2.75 0.82
C PHE A 93 -20.78 -3.41 0.59
N TYR A 94 -21.55 -2.86 -0.34
CA TYR A 94 -22.89 -3.30 -0.63
C TYR A 94 -23.17 -3.22 -2.13
N GLY A 95 -24.01 -4.13 -2.60
CA GLY A 95 -24.48 -4.12 -3.98
C GLY A 95 -23.87 -5.22 -4.83
N LYS A 96 -24.65 -5.68 -5.79
CA LYS A 96 -24.33 -6.81 -6.68
C LYS A 96 -23.00 -6.58 -7.40
N HIS A 97 -22.79 -5.36 -7.93
CA HIS A 97 -21.59 -5.03 -8.68
C HIS A 97 -20.33 -5.25 -7.87
N LYS A 98 -20.32 -4.81 -6.60
CA LYS A 98 -19.15 -4.95 -5.72
C LYS A 98 -18.91 -6.40 -5.32
N PHE A 99 -19.95 -7.18 -5.13
CA PHE A 99 -19.81 -8.61 -4.90
C PHE A 99 -19.27 -9.35 -6.12
N GLU A 100 -19.65 -8.94 -7.32
CA GLU A 100 -19.06 -9.49 -8.55
C GLU A 100 -17.57 -9.12 -8.67
N MET A 101 -17.20 -7.90 -8.28
CA MET A 101 -15.79 -7.50 -8.21
C MET A 101 -15.01 -8.38 -7.25
N LEU A 102 -15.49 -8.56 -6.03
CA LEU A 102 -14.84 -9.45 -5.05
C LEU A 102 -14.69 -10.85 -5.60
N LYS A 103 -15.75 -11.37 -6.22
CA LYS A 103 -15.77 -12.72 -6.78
C LYS A 103 -14.68 -12.93 -7.83
N SER A 104 -14.37 -11.92 -8.63
CA SER A 104 -13.31 -12.00 -9.63
C SER A 104 -11.90 -12.05 -9.01
N PHE A 105 -11.75 -11.66 -7.76
CA PHE A 105 -10.47 -11.64 -7.04
C PHE A 105 -10.37 -12.63 -5.88
N LEU A 106 -11.32 -13.56 -5.73
CA LEU A 106 -11.34 -14.50 -4.59
C LEU A 106 -10.09 -15.37 -4.46
N HIS A 107 -9.34 -15.53 -5.54
CA HIS A 107 -8.08 -16.29 -5.52
C HIS A 107 -6.95 -15.54 -4.77
N VAL A 108 -7.06 -14.23 -4.59
CA VAL A 108 -6.03 -13.38 -3.95
C VAL A 108 -6.61 -12.43 -2.90
N ALA A 109 -7.92 -12.25 -2.86
CA ALA A 109 -8.56 -11.27 -1.98
C ALA A 109 -9.62 -11.92 -1.09
N SER A 110 -9.78 -11.38 0.10
CA SER A 110 -10.82 -11.76 1.04
C SER A 110 -11.47 -10.53 1.65
N PHE A 111 -12.63 -10.72 2.22
CA PHE A 111 -13.40 -9.67 2.88
C PHE A 111 -13.47 -9.95 4.38
N VAL A 112 -13.20 -8.90 5.18
CA VAL A 112 -13.33 -8.94 6.64
C VAL A 112 -14.66 -8.29 7.02
N GLY A 113 -15.45 -9.00 7.80
CA GLY A 113 -16.76 -8.57 8.23
C GLY A 113 -17.79 -9.60 7.81
N GLY A 114 -18.72 -9.78 8.60
CA GLY A 114 -19.67 -10.85 8.48
C GLY A 114 -20.75 -10.76 7.46
#